data_80c76ff6aef67a1c366ed06eae42f774
#
_entry.id   80c76ff6aef67a1c366ed06eae42f774
#
_cell.length_a   1.000
_cell.length_b   1.000
_cell.length_c   1.000
_cell.angle_alpha   90.00
_cell.angle_beta   90.00
_cell.angle_gamma   90.00
#
_symmetry.space_group_name_H-M   'P 1'
#
loop_
_entity.id
_entity.type
_entity.pdbx_description
1 polymer ?
#
loop_
_entity_poly.entity_id
_entity_poly.type
_entity_poly.pdbx_seq_one_letter_code
_entity_poly.pdbx_strand_id
1 'polypeptide(L)'
;MVTFEYRFDVLPGKLKEYEKYSKGAGKDIWLKFKGVKAVRVYKSMLGGSSPQRLVQVDLESLAALETILTDPGFRKVKVVFHGLVTHVSDSLLTQVSDKRK
;
A
#
# COMPACT_ATOMS: atom_id res chain seq x y z
N MET A 1 9.42 -6.64 13.85
CA MET A 1 8.91 -6.34 12.51
C MET A 1 7.52 -5.73 12.62
N VAL A 2 7.24 -4.73 11.82
CA VAL A 2 5.94 -4.08 11.79
C VAL A 2 5.35 -4.22 10.39
N THR A 3 4.03 -4.15 10.29
CA THR A 3 3.32 -4.19 9.00
C THR A 3 2.50 -2.92 8.87
N PHE A 4 2.78 -2.15 7.82
CA PHE A 4 1.96 -1.01 7.44
C PHE A 4 0.90 -1.48 6.46
N GLU A 5 -0.36 -1.24 6.79
CA GLU A 5 -1.47 -1.65 5.95
C GLU A 5 -2.25 -0.43 5.52
N TYR A 6 -2.62 -0.35 4.25
CA TYR A 6 -3.56 0.67 3.80
C TYR A 6 -4.62 0.05 2.90
N ARG A 7 -5.83 0.59 3.04
CA ARG A 7 -7.02 0.13 2.33
C ARG A 7 -7.61 1.31 1.58
N PHE A 8 -8.15 1.04 0.41
CA PHE A 8 -8.68 2.11 -0.41
C PHE A 8 -9.64 1.58 -1.48
N ASP A 9 -10.39 2.49 -2.07
CA ASP A 9 -11.21 2.25 -3.23
C ASP A 9 -10.65 3.04 -4.41
N VAL A 10 -10.77 2.51 -5.63
CA VAL A 10 -10.40 3.24 -6.83
C VAL A 10 -11.53 4.23 -7.14
N LEU A 11 -11.17 5.49 -7.45
CA LEU A 11 -12.17 6.50 -7.80
C LEU A 11 -12.99 6.06 -9.01
N PRO A 12 -14.30 6.32 -9.02
CA PRO A 12 -15.14 6.05 -10.18
C PRO A 12 -14.55 6.71 -11.44
N GLY A 13 -14.46 5.92 -12.53
CA GLY A 13 -13.90 6.40 -13.78
C GLY A 13 -12.38 6.42 -13.85
N LYS A 14 -11.68 6.03 -12.79
CA LYS A 14 -10.20 6.06 -12.73
C LYS A 14 -9.55 4.68 -12.79
N LEU A 15 -10.30 3.62 -13.02
CA LEU A 15 -9.76 2.26 -12.97
C LEU A 15 -8.62 2.04 -13.97
N LYS A 16 -8.77 2.52 -15.20
CA LYS A 16 -7.71 2.37 -16.21
C LYS A 16 -6.44 3.12 -15.81
N GLU A 17 -6.60 4.34 -15.32
CA GLU A 17 -5.47 5.15 -14.85
C GLU A 17 -4.79 4.51 -13.65
N TYR A 18 -5.59 3.96 -12.71
CA TYR A 18 -5.07 3.25 -11.56
C TYR A 18 -4.27 2.01 -11.99
N GLU A 19 -4.78 1.21 -12.91
CA GLU A 19 -4.08 0.03 -13.41
C GLU A 19 -2.77 0.39 -14.09
N LYS A 20 -2.75 1.47 -14.88
CA LYS A 20 -1.52 1.98 -15.48
C LYS A 20 -0.53 2.42 -14.42
N TYR A 21 -0.99 3.13 -13.39
CA TYR A 21 -0.17 3.54 -12.25
C TYR A 21 0.43 2.31 -11.54
N SER A 22 -0.39 1.31 -11.24
CA SER A 22 0.07 0.15 -10.47
C SER A 22 1.09 -0.71 -11.22
N LYS A 23 1.05 -0.70 -12.56
CA LYS A 23 2.02 -1.39 -13.40
C LYS A 23 3.27 -0.55 -13.68
N GLY A 24 3.18 0.76 -13.52
CA GLY A 24 4.26 1.72 -13.77
C GLY A 24 4.84 2.29 -12.50
N ALA A 25 4.55 3.56 -12.25
CA ALA A 25 5.14 4.32 -11.13
C ALA A 25 4.89 3.70 -9.75
N GLY A 26 3.74 3.05 -9.55
CA GLY A 26 3.40 2.41 -8.29
C GLY A 26 3.98 1.01 -8.12
N LYS A 27 4.48 0.41 -9.21
CA LYS A 27 5.05 -0.93 -9.17
C LYS A 27 6.34 -0.93 -8.37
N ASP A 28 6.43 -1.81 -7.40
CA ASP A 28 7.64 -2.05 -6.61
C ASP A 28 8.21 -0.82 -5.92
N ILE A 29 7.44 0.28 -5.80
CA ILE A 29 7.94 1.50 -5.15
C ILE A 29 8.44 1.22 -3.73
N TRP A 30 7.74 0.37 -2.99
CA TRP A 30 8.14 0.00 -1.64
C TRP A 30 9.43 -0.83 -1.62
N LEU A 31 9.58 -1.73 -2.59
CA LEU A 31 10.70 -2.68 -2.62
C LEU A 31 12.05 -2.02 -2.91
N LYS A 32 12.04 -0.76 -3.34
CA LYS A 32 13.26 0.01 -3.57
C LYS A 32 13.93 0.47 -2.27
N PHE A 33 13.20 0.43 -1.16
CA PHE A 33 13.68 0.97 0.10
C PHE A 33 14.28 -0.11 0.99
N LYS A 34 15.40 0.23 1.62
CA LYS A 34 16.01 -0.61 2.64
C LYS A 34 15.05 -0.75 3.82
N GLY A 35 14.96 -1.94 4.38
CA GLY A 35 14.09 -2.21 5.51
C GLY A 35 12.71 -2.74 5.13
N VAL A 36 12.36 -2.73 3.85
CA VAL A 36 11.14 -3.38 3.36
C VAL A 36 11.42 -4.85 3.13
N LYS A 37 10.62 -5.70 3.74
CA LYS A 37 10.78 -7.16 3.68
C LYS A 37 9.84 -7.82 2.69
N ALA A 38 8.61 -7.33 2.58
CA ALA A 38 7.62 -7.91 1.69
C ALA A 38 6.50 -6.91 1.43
N VAL A 39 5.86 -7.03 0.28
CA VAL A 39 4.66 -6.27 -0.07
C VAL A 39 3.62 -7.26 -0.57
N ARG A 40 2.41 -7.18 -0.02
CA ARG A 40 1.27 -7.98 -0.46
C ARG A 40 0.14 -7.06 -0.86
N VAL A 41 -0.45 -7.35 -2.01
CA VAL A 41 -1.58 -6.57 -2.52
C VAL A 41 -2.78 -7.51 -2.65
N TYR A 42 -3.90 -7.09 -2.11
CA TYR A 42 -5.14 -7.85 -2.15
C TYR A 42 -6.21 -7.04 -2.88
N LYS A 43 -7.03 -7.75 -3.62
CA LYS A 43 -8.21 -7.20 -4.29
C LYS A 43 -9.44 -7.89 -3.72
N SER A 44 -10.50 -7.14 -3.44
CA SER A 44 -11.77 -7.74 -3.02
C SER A 44 -12.32 -8.63 -4.12
N MET A 45 -12.72 -9.84 -3.76
CA MET A 45 -13.39 -10.76 -4.68
C MET A 45 -14.89 -10.49 -4.76
N LEU A 46 -15.44 -9.72 -3.80
CA LEU A 46 -16.85 -9.39 -3.77
C LEU A 46 -17.04 -8.03 -4.46
N GLY A 47 -17.68 -8.03 -5.62
CA GLY A 47 -17.94 -6.81 -6.36
C GLY A 47 -18.76 -5.82 -5.55
N GLY A 48 -18.38 -4.54 -5.63
CA GLY A 48 -19.07 -3.46 -4.94
C GLY A 48 -18.78 -3.33 -3.46
N SER A 49 -17.97 -4.22 -2.86
CA SER A 49 -17.61 -4.09 -1.45
C SER A 49 -16.42 -3.13 -1.28
N SER A 50 -16.40 -2.42 -0.16
CA SER A 50 -15.32 -1.53 0.24
C SER A 50 -14.65 -2.11 1.49
N PRO A 51 -13.29 -2.10 1.58
CA PRO A 51 -12.36 -1.56 0.59
C PRO A 51 -12.17 -2.48 -0.63
N GLN A 52 -11.92 -1.90 -1.79
CA GLN A 52 -11.68 -2.65 -3.02
C GLN A 52 -10.28 -3.24 -3.07
N ARG A 53 -9.33 -2.56 -2.46
CA ARG A 53 -7.91 -2.91 -2.46
C ARG A 53 -7.33 -2.80 -1.06
N LEU A 54 -6.35 -3.64 -0.78
CA LEU A 54 -5.63 -3.64 0.48
C LEU A 54 -4.16 -3.94 0.19
N VAL A 55 -3.27 -3.16 0.77
CA VAL A 55 -1.82 -3.34 0.63
C VAL A 55 -1.22 -3.51 2.01
N GLN A 56 -0.35 -4.50 2.16
CA GLN A 56 0.42 -4.73 3.38
C GLN A 56 1.91 -4.67 3.06
N VAL A 57 2.64 -3.90 3.84
CA VAL A 57 4.09 -3.74 3.69
C VAL A 57 4.76 -4.17 4.99
N ASP A 58 5.54 -5.24 4.92
CA ASP A 58 6.32 -5.68 6.08
C ASP A 58 7.63 -4.92 6.13
N LEU A 59 7.93 -4.35 7.29
CA LEU A 59 9.08 -3.47 7.52
C LEU A 59 9.89 -3.96 8.71
N GLU A 60 11.20 -3.76 8.66
CA GLU A 60 12.08 -4.09 9.78
C GLU A 60 11.72 -3.33 11.06
N SER A 61 11.33 -2.06 10.91
CA SER A 61 11.10 -1.17 12.04
C SER A 61 10.22 0.01 11.66
N LEU A 62 9.70 0.70 12.66
CA LEU A 62 8.98 1.95 12.48
C LEU A 62 9.87 3.03 11.85
N ALA A 63 11.15 3.07 12.23
CA ALA A 63 12.10 4.02 11.67
C ALA A 63 12.27 3.85 10.16
N ALA A 64 12.25 2.61 9.64
CA ALA A 64 12.28 2.36 8.21
C ALA A 64 11.06 2.98 7.51
N LEU A 65 9.88 2.86 8.10
CA LEU A 65 8.66 3.47 7.56
C LEU A 65 8.77 5.00 7.51
N GLU A 66 9.26 5.61 8.59
CA GLU A 66 9.43 7.06 8.65
C GLU A 66 10.37 7.56 7.55
N THR A 67 11.46 6.86 7.31
CA THR A 67 12.40 7.19 6.25
C THR A 67 11.71 7.18 4.87
N ILE A 68 10.90 6.17 4.61
CA ILE A 68 10.18 6.04 3.34
C ILE A 68 9.16 7.16 3.19
N LEU A 69 8.36 7.43 4.21
CA LEU A 69 7.31 8.44 4.14
C LEU A 69 7.83 9.86 3.97
N THR A 70 9.10 10.10 4.31
CA THR A 70 9.74 11.41 4.13
C THR A 70 10.58 11.51 2.87
N ASP A 71 10.74 10.42 2.13
CA ASP A 71 11.50 10.40 0.89
C ASP A 71 10.80 11.23 -0.21
N PRO A 72 11.50 12.18 -0.85
CA PRO A 72 10.86 13.01 -1.90
C PRO A 72 10.34 12.22 -3.09
N GLY A 73 11.05 11.19 -3.52
CA GLY A 73 10.62 10.34 -4.63
C GLY A 73 9.36 9.57 -4.30
N PHE A 74 9.28 9.03 -3.08
CA PHE A 74 8.09 8.33 -2.60
C PHE A 74 6.90 9.28 -2.50
N ARG A 75 7.10 10.50 -2.00
CA ARG A 75 6.04 11.50 -1.90
C ARG A 75 5.43 11.87 -3.25
N LYS A 76 6.24 11.95 -4.30
CA LYS A 76 5.75 12.23 -5.65
C LYS A 76 4.82 11.12 -6.15
N VAL A 77 5.20 9.87 -5.94
CA VAL A 77 4.37 8.71 -6.31
C VAL A 77 3.09 8.69 -5.47
N LYS A 78 3.20 9.01 -4.19
CA LYS A 78 2.05 9.07 -3.28
C LYS A 78 1.01 10.11 -3.73
N VAL A 79 1.43 11.26 -4.23
CA VAL A 79 0.52 12.28 -4.74
C VAL A 79 -0.27 11.74 -5.93
N VAL A 80 0.38 11.05 -6.86
CA VAL A 80 -0.30 10.41 -8.00
C VAL A 80 -1.31 9.38 -7.50
N PHE A 81 -0.92 8.54 -6.55
CA PHE A 81 -1.79 7.54 -5.95
C PHE A 81 -3.06 8.17 -5.37
N HIS A 82 -2.91 9.21 -4.56
CA HIS A 82 -4.05 9.88 -3.93
C HIS A 82 -5.01 10.55 -4.91
N GLY A 83 -4.54 10.87 -6.12
CA GLY A 83 -5.41 11.37 -7.19
C GLY A 83 -6.27 10.29 -7.86
N LEU A 84 -6.00 9.02 -7.59
CA LEU A 84 -6.68 7.88 -8.25
C LEU A 84 -7.58 7.10 -7.30
N VAL A 85 -7.54 7.38 -6.01
CA VAL A 85 -8.19 6.56 -4.98
C VAL A 85 -8.99 7.42 -4.01
N THR A 86 -9.87 6.75 -3.25
CA THR A 86 -10.70 7.36 -2.22
C THR A 86 -10.85 6.40 -1.05
N HIS A 87 -11.39 6.89 0.06
CA HIS A 87 -11.63 6.08 1.27
C HIS A 87 -10.35 5.41 1.78
N VAL A 88 -9.22 6.12 1.72
CA VAL A 88 -7.95 5.61 2.20
C VAL A 88 -7.95 5.54 3.72
N SER A 89 -7.59 4.39 4.26
CA SER A 89 -7.35 4.24 5.70
C SER A 89 -6.09 3.43 5.94
N ASP A 90 -5.33 3.84 6.94
CA ASP A 90 -4.03 3.24 7.26
C ASP A 90 -4.07 2.58 8.63
N SER A 91 -3.26 1.54 8.80
CA SER A 91 -3.05 0.87 10.08
C SER A 91 -1.59 0.46 10.20
N LEU A 92 -1.07 0.51 11.41
CA LEU A 92 0.25 0.00 11.71
C LEU A 92 0.09 -1.17 12.66
N LEU A 93 0.56 -2.34 12.25
CA LEU A 93 0.28 -3.61 12.90
C LEU A 93 1.57 -4.25 13.40
N THR A 94 1.49 -4.91 14.55
CA THR A 94 2.54 -5.82 15.00
C THR A 94 1.93 -7.19 15.20
N GLN A 95 2.65 -8.21 14.77
CA GLN A 95 2.16 -9.57 14.90
C GLN A 95 2.27 -10.03 16.36
N VAL A 96 1.16 -10.48 16.94
CA VAL A 96 1.14 -10.99 18.31
C VAL A 96 1.04 -12.51 18.35
N SER A 97 0.68 -13.15 17.23
CA SER A 97 0.54 -14.60 17.14
C SER A 97 0.59 -15.03 15.68
N ASP A 98 1.16 -16.21 15.42
CA ASP A 98 1.13 -16.86 14.12
C ASP A 98 0.88 -18.35 14.36
N LYS A 99 -0.34 -18.78 14.12
CA LYS A 99 -0.74 -20.18 14.28
C LYS A 99 -1.12 -20.73 12.92
N ARG A 100 -0.46 -21.82 12.56
CA ARG A 100 -0.69 -22.47 11.26
C ARG A 100 -1.22 -23.88 11.46
N LYS A 101 -2.06 -24.29 10.53
CA LYS A 101 -2.67 -25.61 10.54
C LYS A 101 -1.97 -26.53 9.56
#